data_62490137b77bb5d5ea676acf5d4ed491
#
_entry.id   62490137b77bb5d5ea676acf5d4ed491
#
_cell.length_a   1.000
_cell.length_b   1.000
_cell.length_c   1.000
_cell.angle_alpha   90.00
_cell.angle_beta   90.00
_cell.angle_gamma   90.00
#
_symmetry.space_group_name_H-M   'P 1'
#
loop_
_entity.id
_entity.type
_entity.pdbx_description
1 polymer ?
#
loop_
_entity_poly.entity_id
_entity_poly.type
_entity_poly.pdbx_seq_one_letter_code
_entity_poly.pdbx_strand_id
1 'polypeptide(L)'
;IVNVTSIAGSRVHEYAGSAYATSKAALSALTREMASDFGRRGIRVNAIAPGEIKTDILSPDSEATIIPQIPLGRFGNADEVADTVFFLCSDQAKYLNGSEIHVNGGQHV
;
A
#
# COMPACT_ATOMS: atom_id res chain seq x y z
N ILE A 1 -7.41 -12.44 -1.88
CA ILE A 1 -7.03 -11.37 -2.82
C ILE A 1 -6.30 -10.29 -2.04
N VAL A 2 -5.17 -9.79 -2.58
CA VAL A 2 -4.46 -8.62 -2.05
C VAL A 2 -4.32 -7.60 -3.16
N ASN A 3 -4.92 -6.43 -2.97
CA ASN A 3 -4.82 -5.30 -3.88
C ASN A 3 -3.63 -4.41 -3.48
N VAL A 4 -2.88 -3.93 -4.48
CA VAL A 4 -1.76 -3.01 -4.24
C VAL A 4 -2.23 -1.60 -4.53
N THR A 5 -2.57 -0.87 -3.47
CA THR A 5 -2.96 0.55 -3.52
C THR A 5 -1.72 1.46 -3.47
N SER A 6 -1.77 2.56 -2.79
CA SER A 6 -0.66 3.48 -2.55
C SER A 6 -1.03 4.48 -1.47
N ILE A 7 -0.05 5.02 -0.77
CA ILE A 7 -0.26 6.19 0.10
C ILE A 7 -0.89 7.36 -0.66
N ALA A 8 -0.62 7.49 -1.95
CA ALA A 8 -1.20 8.54 -2.80
C ALA A 8 -2.73 8.43 -2.95
N GLY A 9 -3.33 7.27 -2.66
CA GLY A 9 -4.77 7.10 -2.64
C GLY A 9 -5.46 7.72 -1.42
N SER A 10 -4.72 8.01 -0.36
CA SER A 10 -5.26 8.53 0.91
C SER A 10 -4.73 9.92 1.31
N ARG A 11 -3.67 10.39 0.66
CA ARG A 11 -3.08 11.72 0.90
C ARG A 11 -2.52 12.31 -0.38
N VAL A 12 -2.32 13.62 -0.39
CA VAL A 12 -1.61 14.29 -1.49
C VAL A 12 -0.16 13.81 -1.53
N HIS A 13 0.29 13.42 -2.71
CA HIS A 13 1.65 12.98 -2.97
C HIS A 13 2.23 13.77 -4.15
N GLU A 14 3.36 14.40 -3.95
CA GLU A 14 3.94 15.38 -4.87
C GLU A 14 4.14 14.86 -6.30
N TYR A 15 4.51 13.57 -6.43
CA TYR A 15 4.83 12.96 -7.72
C TYR A 15 3.73 12.10 -8.31
N ALA A 16 2.60 11.89 -7.60
CA ALA A 16 1.60 10.91 -8.03
C ALA A 16 0.67 11.42 -9.14
N GLY A 17 0.28 12.68 -9.08
CA GLY A 17 -0.72 13.25 -9.96
C GLY A 17 -2.16 12.76 -9.68
N SER A 18 -3.14 13.53 -10.17
CA SER A 18 -4.56 13.30 -9.84
C SER A 18 -5.11 11.97 -10.36
N ALA A 19 -4.74 11.57 -11.57
CA ALA A 19 -5.22 10.32 -12.17
C ALA A 19 -4.75 9.09 -11.37
N TYR A 20 -3.46 9.05 -11.00
CA TYR A 20 -2.91 7.97 -10.20
C TYR A 20 -3.54 7.94 -8.80
N ALA A 21 -3.58 9.07 -8.11
CA ALA A 21 -4.16 9.17 -6.77
C ALA A 21 -5.63 8.71 -6.77
N THR A 22 -6.43 9.18 -7.74
CA THR A 22 -7.83 8.79 -7.87
C THR A 22 -7.97 7.27 -8.13
N SER A 23 -7.14 6.70 -9.00
CA SER A 23 -7.18 5.26 -9.29
C SER A 23 -6.87 4.41 -8.06
N LYS A 24 -5.90 4.84 -7.24
CA LYS A 24 -5.50 4.12 -6.02
C LYS A 24 -6.53 4.30 -4.89
N ALA A 25 -7.15 5.46 -4.77
CA ALA A 25 -8.29 5.67 -3.87
C ALA A 25 -9.50 4.79 -4.26
N ALA A 26 -9.80 4.69 -5.56
CA ALA A 26 -10.85 3.82 -6.06
C ALA A 26 -10.56 2.33 -5.75
N LEU A 27 -9.29 1.90 -5.86
CA LEU A 27 -8.89 0.53 -5.54
C LEU A 27 -9.03 0.23 -4.03
N SER A 28 -8.78 1.21 -3.16
CA SER A 28 -9.03 1.07 -1.71
C SER A 28 -10.52 0.90 -1.43
N ALA A 29 -11.38 1.68 -2.10
CA ALA A 29 -12.82 1.53 -1.98
C ALA A 29 -13.29 0.16 -2.52
N LEU A 30 -12.84 -0.23 -3.70
CA LEU A 30 -13.14 -1.53 -4.30
C LEU A 30 -12.74 -2.71 -3.39
N THR A 31 -11.61 -2.60 -2.69
CA THR A 31 -11.17 -3.62 -1.73
C THR A 31 -12.22 -3.88 -0.66
N ARG A 32 -12.82 -2.82 -0.10
CA ARG A 32 -13.87 -2.96 0.92
C ARG A 32 -15.16 -3.57 0.36
N GLU A 33 -15.59 -3.13 -0.82
CA GLU A 33 -16.76 -3.68 -1.49
C GLU A 33 -16.59 -5.17 -1.80
N MET A 34 -15.44 -5.56 -2.38
CA MET A 34 -15.13 -6.97 -2.65
C MET A 34 -15.05 -7.80 -1.37
N ALA A 35 -14.50 -7.26 -0.28
CA ALA A 35 -14.42 -7.94 1.00
C ALA A 35 -15.82 -8.24 1.57
N SER A 36 -16.75 -7.28 1.42
CA SER A 36 -18.15 -7.44 1.80
C SER A 36 -18.85 -8.50 0.95
N ASP A 37 -18.72 -8.40 -0.37
CA ASP A 37 -19.45 -9.27 -1.32
C ASP A 37 -18.97 -10.72 -1.28
N PHE A 38 -17.66 -10.92 -1.07
CA PHE A 38 -17.06 -12.24 -1.19
C PHE A 38 -16.81 -12.93 0.16
N GLY A 39 -16.89 -12.20 1.27
CA GLY A 39 -16.57 -12.73 2.60
C GLY A 39 -17.37 -13.98 2.97
N ARG A 40 -18.67 -14.00 2.70
CA ARG A 40 -19.53 -15.17 2.94
C ARG A 40 -19.21 -16.39 2.07
N ARG A 41 -18.43 -16.18 1.01
CA ARG A 41 -17.93 -17.26 0.14
C ARG A 41 -16.55 -17.76 0.57
N GLY A 42 -16.03 -17.29 1.72
CA GLY A 42 -14.71 -17.66 2.23
C GLY A 42 -13.55 -16.97 1.51
N ILE A 43 -13.81 -15.91 0.74
CA ILE A 43 -12.78 -15.16 0.04
C ILE A 43 -12.50 -13.87 0.82
N ARG A 44 -11.28 -13.75 1.32
CA ARG A 44 -10.80 -12.51 1.95
C ARG A 44 -10.19 -11.57 0.91
N VAL A 45 -10.45 -10.29 1.05
CA VAL A 45 -9.90 -9.24 0.18
C VAL A 45 -9.33 -8.15 1.06
N ASN A 46 -8.04 -7.93 0.97
CA ASN A 46 -7.34 -6.86 1.69
C ASN A 46 -6.49 -6.04 0.71
N ALA A 47 -5.96 -4.94 1.18
CA ALA A 47 -5.05 -4.11 0.42
C ALA A 47 -3.76 -3.85 1.20
N ILE A 48 -2.70 -3.54 0.47
CA ILE A 48 -1.50 -2.91 0.99
C ILE A 48 -1.35 -1.54 0.35
N ALA A 49 -0.91 -0.54 1.12
CA ALA A 49 -0.62 0.81 0.66
C ALA A 49 0.89 1.09 0.81
N PRO A 50 1.70 0.74 -0.19
CA PRO A 50 3.12 1.08 -0.17
C PRO A 50 3.34 2.59 -0.19
N GLY A 51 4.41 3.02 0.49
CA GLY A 51 4.99 4.33 0.32
C GLY A 51 6.11 4.31 -0.71
N GLU A 52 7.19 4.99 -0.39
CA GLU A 52 8.37 5.02 -1.23
C GLU A 52 9.18 3.73 -1.09
N ILE A 53 9.19 2.95 -2.14
CA ILE A 53 9.90 1.67 -2.24
C ILE A 53 11.08 1.85 -3.20
N LYS A 54 12.25 1.38 -2.78
CA LYS A 54 13.46 1.46 -3.61
C LYS A 54 13.30 0.62 -4.86
N THR A 55 13.42 1.28 -6.01
CA THR A 55 13.37 0.67 -7.33
C THR A 55 14.48 1.27 -8.20
N ASP A 56 14.83 0.62 -9.29
CA ASP A 56 15.87 1.09 -10.21
C ASP A 56 15.53 2.42 -10.93
N ILE A 57 14.31 2.93 -10.74
CA ILE A 57 13.83 4.16 -11.39
C ILE A 57 14.20 5.41 -10.56
N LEU A 58 14.54 5.25 -9.29
CA LEU A 58 14.82 6.39 -8.40
C LEU A 58 16.22 6.95 -8.64
N SER A 59 16.29 8.26 -8.85
CA SER A 59 17.56 8.98 -8.92
C SER A 59 18.10 9.34 -7.52
N PRO A 60 19.42 9.49 -7.35
CA PRO A 60 20.00 9.94 -6.08
C PRO A 60 19.44 11.28 -5.58
N ASP A 61 19.09 12.20 -6.48
CA ASP A 61 18.50 13.50 -6.15
C ASP A 61 17.08 13.35 -5.56
N SER A 62 16.32 12.38 -6.06
CA SER A 62 14.99 12.02 -5.52
C SER A 62 15.13 11.47 -4.09
N GLU A 63 16.15 10.66 -3.82
CA GLU A 63 16.40 10.10 -2.49
C GLU A 63 16.63 11.21 -1.46
N ALA A 64 17.46 12.19 -1.76
CA ALA A 64 17.79 13.30 -0.85
C ALA A 64 16.54 14.14 -0.48
N THR A 65 15.57 14.24 -1.38
CA THR A 65 14.35 15.04 -1.17
C THR A 65 13.27 14.26 -0.43
N ILE A 66 13.16 12.95 -0.70
CA ILE A 66 12.04 12.12 -0.21
C ILE A 66 12.36 11.52 1.16
N ILE A 67 13.59 11.04 1.40
CA ILE A 67 13.97 10.37 2.65
C ILE A 67 13.61 11.19 3.90
N PRO A 68 13.83 12.52 3.96
CA PRO A 68 13.45 13.32 5.11
C PRO A 68 11.94 13.34 5.43
N GLN A 69 11.10 12.95 4.46
CA GLN A 69 9.64 12.88 4.61
C GLN A 69 9.17 11.52 5.13
N ILE A 70 10.08 10.55 5.27
CA ILE A 70 9.77 9.20 5.75
C ILE A 70 10.19 9.11 7.22
N PRO A 71 9.27 8.90 8.18
CA PRO A 71 9.61 8.79 9.59
C PRO A 71 10.68 7.74 9.91
N LEU A 72 10.71 6.60 9.21
CA LEU A 72 11.77 5.60 9.36
C LEU A 72 13.10 6.00 8.70
N GLY A 73 13.19 7.15 8.02
CA GLY A 73 14.42 7.70 7.47
C GLY A 73 15.04 6.93 6.33
N ARG A 74 14.28 6.08 5.66
CA ARG A 74 14.75 5.29 4.51
C ARG A 74 13.60 4.87 3.61
N PHE A 75 13.90 4.52 2.38
CA PHE A 75 12.96 3.78 1.52
C PHE A 75 12.69 2.37 2.06
N GLY A 76 11.49 1.86 1.77
CA GLY A 76 11.22 0.43 1.90
C GLY A 76 11.89 -0.36 0.77
N ASN A 77 12.01 -1.66 0.95
CA ASN A 77 12.45 -2.60 -0.08
C ASN A 77 11.26 -3.41 -0.61
N ALA A 78 11.38 -3.95 -1.80
CA ALA A 78 10.36 -4.79 -2.41
C ALA A 78 10.03 -6.02 -1.54
N ASP A 79 11.02 -6.61 -0.88
CA ASP A 79 10.83 -7.76 0.01
C ASP A 79 9.95 -7.41 1.22
N GLU A 80 10.07 -6.20 1.80
CA GLU A 80 9.22 -5.75 2.91
C GLU A 80 7.74 -5.63 2.50
N VAL A 81 7.50 -5.25 1.24
CA VAL A 81 6.15 -5.24 0.64
C VAL A 81 5.68 -6.67 0.41
N ALA A 82 6.54 -7.54 -0.14
CA ALA A 82 6.23 -8.93 -0.43
C ALA A 82 5.91 -9.73 0.85
N ASP A 83 6.65 -9.51 1.94
CA ASP A 83 6.41 -10.15 3.24
C ASP A 83 5.01 -9.80 3.78
N THR A 84 4.57 -8.54 3.61
CA THR A 84 3.24 -8.12 4.02
C THR A 84 2.15 -8.79 3.17
N VAL A 85 2.36 -8.91 1.86
CA VAL A 85 1.45 -9.65 0.98
C VAL A 85 1.39 -11.12 1.38
N PHE A 86 2.53 -11.74 1.64
CA PHE A 86 2.61 -13.13 2.08
C PHE A 86 1.83 -13.35 3.39
N PHE A 87 2.04 -12.48 4.38
CA PHE A 87 1.27 -12.50 5.63
C PHE A 87 -0.24 -12.44 5.36
N LEU A 88 -0.71 -11.49 4.54
CA LEU A 88 -2.12 -11.35 4.22
C LEU A 88 -2.72 -12.57 3.51
N CYS A 89 -1.90 -13.30 2.75
CA CYS A 89 -2.31 -14.54 2.09
C CYS A 89 -2.30 -15.76 3.01
N SER A 90 -1.67 -15.67 4.19
CA SER A 90 -1.49 -16.79 5.12
C SER A 90 -2.68 -17.00 6.06
N ASP A 91 -2.69 -18.13 6.76
CA ASP A 91 -3.67 -18.44 7.80
C ASP A 91 -3.55 -17.53 9.04
N GLN A 92 -2.39 -16.88 9.23
CA GLN A 92 -2.19 -15.90 10.30
C GLN A 92 -3.08 -14.66 10.14
N ALA A 93 -3.48 -14.35 8.90
CA ALA A 93 -4.37 -13.24 8.57
C ALA A 93 -5.84 -13.67 8.33
N LYS A 94 -6.24 -14.85 8.80
CA LYS A 94 -7.56 -15.45 8.49
C LYS A 94 -8.78 -14.64 8.94
N TYR A 95 -8.60 -13.70 9.87
CA TYR A 95 -9.67 -12.80 10.34
C TYR A 95 -9.53 -11.37 9.80
N LEU A 96 -8.55 -11.11 8.92
CA LEU A 96 -8.40 -9.84 8.21
C LEU A 96 -9.19 -9.88 6.90
N ASN A 97 -10.15 -8.97 6.76
CA ASN A 97 -10.96 -8.80 5.56
C ASN A 97 -11.37 -7.33 5.40
N GLY A 98 -11.17 -6.75 4.25
CA GLY A 98 -11.46 -5.33 3.97
C GLY A 98 -10.43 -4.35 4.54
N SER A 99 -9.31 -4.83 5.06
CA SER A 99 -8.26 -4.00 5.65
C SER A 99 -7.29 -3.47 4.60
N GLU A 100 -6.78 -2.26 4.81
CA GLU A 100 -5.66 -1.70 4.07
C GLU A 100 -4.48 -1.50 5.01
N ILE A 101 -3.35 -2.16 4.72
CA ILE A 101 -2.14 -2.11 5.53
C ILE A 101 -1.13 -1.16 4.89
N HIS A 102 -0.72 -0.16 5.65
CA HIS A 102 0.30 0.80 5.21
C HIS A 102 1.70 0.21 5.35
N VAL A 103 2.43 0.12 4.22
CA VAL A 103 3.82 -0.36 4.15
C VAL A 103 4.67 0.81 3.64
N ASN A 104 4.86 1.82 4.46
CA ASN A 104 5.35 3.12 4.01
C ASN A 104 6.27 3.85 5.00
N GLY A 105 6.83 3.15 5.99
CA GLY A 105 7.75 3.76 6.94
C GLY A 105 7.16 4.91 7.77
N GLY A 106 5.84 4.99 7.89
CA GLY A 106 5.14 6.04 8.63
C GLY A 106 4.76 7.26 7.78
N GLN A 107 4.94 7.26 6.48
CA GLN A 107 4.62 8.43 5.62
C GLN A 107 3.15 8.87 5.66
N HIS A 108 2.25 8.07 6.22
CA HIS A 108 0.82 8.36 6.31
C HIS A 108 0.39 9.05 7.61
N VAL A 109 1.29 9.22 8.57
CA VAL A 109 1.02 9.87 9.86
C VAL A 109 1.61 11.27 9.92
#